data_fc86ae598bc329022aa3b6f55c59fab5
#
_entry.id   fc86ae598bc329022aa3b6f55c59fab5
#
_cell.length_a   1.000
_cell.length_b   1.000
_cell.length_c   1.000
_cell.angle_alpha   90.00
_cell.angle_beta   90.00
_cell.angle_gamma   90.00
#
_symmetry.space_group_name_H-M   'P 1'
#
loop_
_entity.id
_entity.type
_entity.pdbx_description
1 polymer ?
#
loop_
_entity_poly.entity_id
_entity_poly.type
_entity_poly.pdbx_seq_one_letter_code
_entity_poly.pdbx_strand_id
1 'polypeptide(L)'
;MDLSTYYKDFQSTYNLAVVTLFFAVFTVVFIGIRSIKDEKDTVKTKITVCLLLVFLFACILNLFLRGPYLAKMDIEQKTIFYYEGSIEITEVSNGLRTEAVFLIDGNEMHLKYSDKDDYNSEQIKVGKYEGKIIYAQHVAQVLYLDIQETQLDK
;
A
#
# COMPACT_ATOMS: atom_id res chain seq x y z
N MET A 1 -16.37 -6.35 -11.08
CA MET A 1 -15.73 -6.50 -9.76
C MET A 1 -16.66 -6.02 -8.68
N ASP A 2 -16.83 -6.80 -7.62
CA ASP A 2 -17.61 -6.36 -6.46
C ASP A 2 -16.68 -5.59 -5.50
N LEU A 3 -16.77 -4.26 -5.51
CA LEU A 3 -16.03 -3.40 -4.59
C LEU A 3 -16.30 -3.74 -3.11
N SER A 4 -17.38 -4.48 -2.81
CA SER A 4 -17.68 -4.89 -1.45
C SER A 4 -16.61 -5.81 -0.85
N THR A 5 -15.97 -6.65 -1.68
CA THR A 5 -14.86 -7.50 -1.25
C THR A 5 -13.63 -6.66 -0.92
N TYR A 6 -13.29 -5.69 -1.77
CA TYR A 6 -12.20 -4.74 -1.52
C TYR A 6 -12.40 -3.97 -0.20
N TYR A 7 -13.63 -3.51 0.06
CA TYR A 7 -13.96 -2.82 1.30
C TYR A 7 -13.82 -3.71 2.54
N LYS A 8 -14.22 -4.99 2.45
CA LYS A 8 -14.08 -5.95 3.56
C LYS A 8 -12.63 -6.27 3.86
N ASP A 9 -11.82 -6.52 2.83
CA ASP A 9 -10.40 -6.82 2.97
C ASP A 9 -9.65 -5.62 3.53
N PHE A 10 -9.97 -4.42 3.06
CA PHE A 10 -9.45 -3.19 3.62
C PHE A 10 -9.83 -3.03 5.09
N GLN A 11 -11.11 -3.19 5.45
CA GLN A 11 -11.56 -3.05 6.83
C GLN A 11 -10.88 -4.07 7.76
N SER A 12 -10.72 -5.31 7.30
CA SER A 12 -9.99 -6.34 8.03
C SER A 12 -8.53 -5.96 8.26
N THR A 13 -7.84 -5.53 7.21
CA THR A 13 -6.43 -5.09 7.27
C THR A 13 -6.26 -3.85 8.15
N TYR A 14 -7.17 -2.89 8.06
CA TYR A 14 -7.16 -1.70 8.91
C TYR A 14 -7.35 -2.05 10.39
N ASN A 15 -8.32 -2.89 10.71
CA ASN A 15 -8.57 -3.33 12.08
C ASN A 15 -7.36 -4.08 12.65
N LEU A 16 -6.74 -4.97 11.87
CA LEU A 16 -5.53 -5.68 12.25
C LEU A 16 -4.37 -4.71 12.50
N ALA A 17 -4.19 -3.70 11.64
CA ALA A 17 -3.16 -2.68 11.80
C ALA A 17 -3.35 -1.87 13.07
N VAL A 18 -4.59 -1.45 13.39
CA VAL A 18 -4.92 -0.73 14.62
C VAL A 18 -4.63 -1.57 15.87
N VAL A 19 -5.04 -2.84 15.88
CA VAL A 19 -4.78 -3.76 16.99
C VAL A 19 -3.27 -3.97 17.19
N THR A 20 -2.54 -4.21 16.10
CA THR A 20 -1.08 -4.39 16.15
C THR A 20 -0.38 -3.13 16.65
N LEU A 21 -0.82 -1.96 16.21
CA LEU A 21 -0.30 -0.68 16.68
C LEU A 21 -0.52 -0.52 18.19
N PHE A 22 -1.71 -0.87 18.68
CA PHE A 22 -2.01 -0.81 20.12
C PHE A 22 -1.07 -1.69 20.94
N PHE A 23 -0.83 -2.94 20.51
CA PHE A 23 0.12 -3.82 21.17
C PHE A 23 1.56 -3.32 21.09
N ALA A 24 1.98 -2.75 19.96
CA ALA A 24 3.30 -2.16 19.80
C ALA A 24 3.52 -0.99 20.77
N VAL A 25 2.54 -0.07 20.88
CA VAL A 25 2.57 1.05 21.82
C VAL A 25 2.68 0.54 23.26
N PHE A 26 1.84 -0.43 23.62
CA PHE A 26 1.85 -1.01 24.97
C PHE A 26 3.20 -1.63 25.29
N THR A 27 3.80 -2.38 24.36
CA THR A 27 5.11 -3.00 24.53
C THR A 27 6.20 -1.96 24.72
N VAL A 28 6.21 -0.90 23.90
CA VAL A 28 7.18 0.21 23.99
C VAL A 28 7.09 0.90 25.34
N VAL A 29 5.87 1.23 25.80
CA VAL A 29 5.63 1.87 27.10
C VAL A 29 6.08 0.95 28.24
N PHE A 30 5.75 -0.34 28.17
CA PHE A 30 6.12 -1.30 29.22
C PHE A 30 7.65 -1.47 29.34
N ILE A 31 8.36 -1.62 28.22
CA ILE A 31 9.81 -1.72 28.19
C ILE A 31 10.46 -0.42 28.69
N GLY A 32 9.92 0.74 28.27
CA GLY A 32 10.39 2.04 28.72
C GLY A 32 10.27 2.21 30.23
N ILE A 33 9.11 1.88 30.81
CA ILE A 33 8.89 1.96 32.26
C ILE A 33 9.84 1.02 33.01
N ARG A 34 10.03 -0.20 32.50
CA ARG A 34 10.93 -1.18 33.10
C ARG A 34 12.39 -0.71 33.10
N SER A 35 12.87 -0.19 31.97
CA SER A 35 14.23 0.32 31.83
C SER A 35 14.50 1.54 32.75
N ILE A 36 13.52 2.43 32.93
CA ILE A 36 13.65 3.58 33.82
C ILE A 36 13.75 3.14 35.28
N LYS A 37 13.03 2.07 35.67
CA LYS A 37 13.01 1.56 37.04
C LYS A 37 14.23 0.72 37.42
N ASP A 38 15.00 0.23 36.45
CA ASP A 38 16.19 -0.58 36.73
C ASP A 38 17.35 0.33 37.21
N GLU A 39 17.67 0.21 38.51
CA GLU A 39 18.74 1.01 39.16
C GLU A 39 20.15 0.64 38.68
N LYS A 40 20.31 -0.54 38.05
CA LYS A 40 21.60 -1.01 37.55
C LYS A 40 22.02 -0.36 36.24
N ASP A 41 21.05 0.19 35.51
CA ASP A 41 21.33 0.84 34.24
C ASP A 41 21.85 2.26 34.38
N THR A 42 22.91 2.56 33.65
CA THR A 42 23.45 3.92 33.59
C THR A 42 22.46 4.86 32.88
N VAL A 43 22.49 6.15 33.25
CA VAL A 43 21.66 7.18 32.61
C VAL A 43 21.81 7.16 31.09
N LYS A 44 23.04 6.92 30.60
CA LYS A 44 23.33 6.83 29.16
C LYS A 44 22.59 5.67 28.50
N THR A 45 22.56 4.49 29.14
CA THR A 45 21.82 3.32 28.64
C THR A 45 20.33 3.59 28.58
N LYS A 46 19.76 4.21 29.61
CA LYS A 46 18.34 4.58 29.66
C LYS A 46 17.94 5.53 28.52
N ILE A 47 18.74 6.57 28.27
CA ILE A 47 18.52 7.50 27.16
C ILE A 47 18.58 6.78 25.80
N THR A 48 19.59 5.92 25.60
CA THR A 48 19.72 5.17 24.35
C THR A 48 18.52 4.27 24.10
N VAL A 49 18.06 3.54 25.12
CA VAL A 49 16.85 2.71 25.02
C VAL A 49 15.62 3.54 24.67
N CYS A 50 15.41 4.69 25.33
CA CYS A 50 14.30 5.58 25.03
C CYS A 50 14.32 6.08 23.57
N LEU A 51 15.48 6.50 23.06
CA LEU A 51 15.64 6.95 21.68
C LEU A 51 15.36 5.83 20.68
N LEU A 52 15.84 4.63 20.95
CA LEU A 52 15.60 3.45 20.11
C LEU A 52 14.11 3.10 20.06
N LEU A 53 13.41 3.17 21.19
CA LEU A 53 11.98 2.91 21.27
C LEU A 53 11.16 3.96 20.52
N VAL A 54 11.52 5.24 20.61
CA VAL A 54 10.88 6.33 19.87
C VAL A 54 11.09 6.13 18.35
N PHE A 55 12.29 5.78 17.94
CA PHE A 55 12.60 5.50 16.54
C PHE A 55 11.79 4.30 16.01
N LEU A 56 11.76 3.20 16.76
CA LEU A 56 11.01 2.00 16.41
C LEU A 56 9.51 2.27 16.33
N PHE A 57 8.98 3.08 17.25
CA PHE A 57 7.59 3.53 17.22
C PHE A 57 7.29 4.38 15.99
N ALA A 58 8.16 5.32 15.64
CA ALA A 58 8.00 6.14 14.44
C ALA A 58 8.02 5.30 13.16
N CYS A 59 8.89 4.28 13.07
CA CYS A 59 8.93 3.33 11.95
C CYS A 59 7.64 2.51 11.85
N ILE A 60 7.16 1.97 12.97
CA ILE A 60 5.91 1.21 13.02
C ILE A 60 4.73 2.09 12.60
N LEU A 61 4.65 3.32 13.11
CA LEU A 61 3.62 4.28 12.78
C LEU A 61 3.60 4.59 11.28
N ASN A 62 4.77 4.79 10.69
CA ASN A 62 4.90 5.06 9.26
C ASN A 62 4.47 3.85 8.41
N LEU A 63 4.91 2.63 8.76
CA LEU A 63 4.57 1.41 8.02
C LEU A 63 3.08 1.07 8.09
N PHE A 64 2.45 1.22 9.27
CA PHE A 64 1.06 0.82 9.46
C PHE A 64 0.04 1.88 9.08
N LEU A 65 0.36 3.17 9.22
CA LEU A 65 -0.60 4.22 8.91
C LEU A 65 -0.66 4.59 7.44
N ARG A 66 0.44 4.44 6.70
CA ARG A 66 0.49 4.94 5.32
C ARG A 66 -0.43 4.20 4.38
N GLY A 67 -0.35 2.89 4.32
CA GLY A 67 -1.18 2.07 3.41
C GLY A 67 -2.67 2.11 3.76
N PRO A 68 -3.07 1.68 4.98
CA PRO A 68 -4.47 1.67 5.40
C PRO A 68 -5.11 3.06 5.44
N TYR A 69 -4.35 4.10 5.81
CA TYR A 69 -4.84 5.47 5.81
C TYR A 69 -5.16 5.98 4.40
N LEU A 70 -4.25 5.76 3.44
CA LEU A 70 -4.46 6.16 2.05
C LEU A 70 -5.63 5.41 1.42
N ALA A 71 -5.76 4.10 1.69
CA ALA A 71 -6.91 3.33 1.20
C ALA A 71 -8.24 3.82 1.81
N LYS A 72 -8.24 4.20 3.08
CA LYS A 72 -9.40 4.84 3.70
C LYS A 72 -9.75 6.17 3.01
N MET A 73 -8.75 6.97 2.67
CA MET A 73 -8.96 8.22 1.92
C MET A 73 -9.57 7.95 0.55
N ASP A 74 -9.09 6.94 -0.19
CA ASP A 74 -9.65 6.58 -1.49
C ASP A 74 -11.14 6.20 -1.41
N ILE A 75 -11.52 5.54 -0.31
CA ILE A 75 -12.92 5.16 -0.07
C ILE A 75 -13.77 6.38 0.30
N GLU A 76 -13.33 7.18 1.27
CA GLU A 76 -14.10 8.31 1.80
C GLU A 76 -14.22 9.46 0.79
N GLN A 77 -13.16 9.72 0.03
CA GLN A 77 -13.10 10.78 -0.98
C GLN A 77 -13.59 10.33 -2.35
N LYS A 78 -13.95 9.02 -2.51
CA LYS A 78 -14.39 8.42 -3.77
C LYS A 78 -13.35 8.60 -4.89
N THR A 79 -12.08 8.44 -4.57
CA THR A 79 -10.95 8.53 -5.51
C THR A 79 -10.55 7.16 -6.07
N ILE A 80 -11.53 6.27 -6.22
CA ILE A 80 -11.42 5.03 -6.98
C ILE A 80 -12.00 5.30 -8.36
N PHE A 81 -11.14 5.21 -9.38
CA PHE A 81 -11.49 5.55 -10.76
C PHE A 81 -11.67 4.29 -11.59
N TYR A 82 -12.65 4.34 -12.45
CA TYR A 82 -12.88 3.37 -13.52
C TYR A 82 -12.57 4.03 -14.85
N TYR A 83 -11.79 3.34 -15.67
CA TYR A 83 -11.53 3.74 -17.05
C TYR A 83 -11.69 2.53 -17.97
N GLU A 84 -12.28 2.77 -19.14
CA GLU A 84 -12.44 1.80 -20.22
C GLU A 84 -12.02 2.45 -21.53
N GLY A 85 -11.04 1.88 -22.21
CA GLY A 85 -10.50 2.41 -23.45
C GLY A 85 -9.05 2.01 -23.69
N SER A 86 -8.33 2.86 -24.42
CA SER A 86 -6.93 2.63 -24.75
C SER A 86 -6.03 2.92 -23.56
N ILE A 87 -5.23 1.93 -23.18
CA ILE A 87 -4.28 1.99 -22.06
C ILE A 87 -2.90 1.68 -22.63
N GLU A 88 -1.94 2.57 -22.44
CA GLU A 88 -0.55 2.30 -22.78
C GLU A 88 0.25 2.07 -21.51
N ILE A 89 1.01 0.99 -21.46
CA ILE A 89 1.93 0.69 -20.37
C ILE A 89 3.33 1.01 -20.90
N THR A 90 3.96 2.04 -20.32
CA THR A 90 5.24 2.56 -20.80
C THR A 90 6.43 1.97 -20.06
N GLU A 91 6.25 1.64 -18.79
CA GLU A 91 7.30 1.06 -17.96
C GLU A 91 6.73 0.01 -17.02
N VAL A 92 7.51 -1.05 -16.78
CA VAL A 92 7.21 -2.08 -15.77
C VAL A 92 8.47 -2.34 -14.97
N SER A 93 8.41 -2.11 -13.67
CA SER A 93 9.50 -2.35 -12.73
C SER A 93 9.16 -3.51 -11.82
N ASN A 94 9.97 -4.55 -11.84
CA ASN A 94 9.82 -5.73 -11.01
C ASN A 94 10.72 -5.61 -9.78
N GLY A 95 10.14 -5.25 -8.63
CA GLY A 95 10.78 -5.18 -7.33
C GLY A 95 10.09 -6.09 -6.31
N LEU A 96 10.03 -5.64 -5.05
CA LEU A 96 9.21 -6.30 -4.00
C LEU A 96 7.71 -6.29 -4.36
N ARG A 97 7.30 -5.32 -5.15
CA ARG A 97 5.99 -5.19 -5.79
C ARG A 97 6.25 -4.73 -7.22
N THR A 98 5.44 -5.21 -8.13
CA THR A 98 5.48 -4.71 -9.51
C THR A 98 4.87 -3.31 -9.52
N GLU A 99 5.60 -2.36 -10.07
CA GLU A 99 5.11 -1.01 -10.33
C GLU A 99 5.11 -0.80 -11.84
N ALA A 100 4.05 -0.20 -12.37
CA ALA A 100 3.94 0.07 -13.77
C ALA A 100 3.48 1.51 -14.01
N VAL A 101 3.93 2.08 -15.10
CA VAL A 101 3.51 3.40 -15.57
C VAL A 101 2.46 3.21 -16.63
N PHE A 102 1.25 3.65 -16.32
CA PHE A 102 0.09 3.62 -17.19
C PHE A 102 -0.15 5.00 -17.80
N LEU A 103 -0.27 5.06 -19.10
CA LEU A 103 -0.74 6.25 -19.80
C LEU A 103 -2.23 6.05 -20.11
N ILE A 104 -3.09 6.76 -19.40
CA ILE A 104 -4.53 6.67 -19.49
C ILE A 104 -5.06 8.05 -19.87
N ASP A 105 -5.71 8.13 -21.03
CA ASP A 105 -6.29 9.39 -21.53
C ASP A 105 -5.27 10.55 -21.58
N GLY A 106 -4.02 10.22 -21.94
CA GLY A 106 -2.90 11.17 -22.00
C GLY A 106 -2.29 11.54 -20.64
N ASN A 107 -2.76 10.98 -19.54
CA ASN A 107 -2.23 11.20 -18.22
C ASN A 107 -1.35 10.02 -17.78
N GLU A 108 -0.14 10.35 -17.33
CA GLU A 108 0.81 9.36 -16.81
C GLU A 108 0.52 9.07 -15.33
N MET A 109 0.40 7.78 -15.01
CA MET A 109 0.09 7.31 -13.65
C MET A 109 1.03 6.20 -13.24
N HIS A 110 1.74 6.38 -12.13
CA HIS A 110 2.58 5.37 -11.51
C HIS A 110 1.73 4.54 -10.55
N LEU A 111 1.37 3.33 -10.95
CA LEU A 111 0.49 2.47 -10.17
C LEU A 111 1.19 1.18 -9.77
N LYS A 112 0.94 0.75 -8.54
CA LYS A 112 1.35 -0.56 -8.04
C LYS A 112 0.42 -1.61 -8.57
N TYR A 113 1.01 -2.70 -9.03
CA TYR A 113 0.29 -3.85 -9.54
C TYR A 113 0.70 -5.10 -8.76
N SER A 114 -0.26 -5.93 -8.39
CA SER A 114 -0.01 -7.21 -7.76
C SER A 114 -0.57 -8.32 -8.66
N ASP A 115 0.29 -9.19 -9.13
CA ASP A 115 -0.06 -10.39 -9.88
C ASP A 115 -0.65 -11.50 -9.00
N LYS A 116 -0.56 -11.32 -7.67
CA LYS A 116 -1.05 -12.29 -6.66
C LYS A 116 -2.50 -12.05 -6.25
N ASP A 117 -3.04 -10.89 -6.59
CA ASP A 117 -4.44 -10.64 -6.35
C ASP A 117 -5.25 -11.49 -7.34
N ASP A 118 -6.16 -12.33 -6.89
CA ASP A 118 -6.97 -13.29 -7.65
C ASP A 118 -7.73 -12.69 -8.86
N TYR A 119 -7.62 -11.38 -9.03
CA TYR A 119 -8.29 -10.62 -10.07
C TYR A 119 -7.42 -10.32 -11.31
N ASN A 120 -6.12 -10.55 -11.24
CA ASN A 120 -5.17 -10.18 -12.30
C ASN A 120 -4.18 -11.32 -12.57
N SER A 121 -4.59 -12.29 -13.36
CA SER A 121 -3.78 -13.48 -13.68
C SER A 121 -2.73 -13.25 -14.77
N GLU A 122 -2.68 -12.08 -15.41
CA GLU A 122 -1.79 -11.81 -16.51
C GLU A 122 -0.60 -10.94 -16.11
N GLN A 123 0.60 -11.36 -16.52
CA GLN A 123 1.80 -10.52 -16.38
C GLN A 123 1.67 -9.32 -17.32
N ILE A 124 1.61 -8.12 -16.74
CA ILE A 124 1.62 -6.89 -17.51
C ILE A 124 2.99 -6.69 -18.18
N LYS A 125 2.96 -6.24 -19.43
CA LYS A 125 4.14 -5.92 -20.23
C LYS A 125 4.01 -4.52 -20.79
N VAL A 126 5.13 -3.93 -21.16
CA VAL A 126 5.14 -2.68 -21.92
C VAL A 126 4.43 -2.89 -23.25
N GLY A 127 3.45 -2.04 -23.56
CA GLY A 127 2.67 -2.17 -24.79
C GLY A 127 1.40 -1.32 -24.78
N LYS A 128 0.65 -1.43 -25.88
CA LYS A 128 -0.65 -0.78 -26.04
C LYS A 128 -1.76 -1.82 -25.92
N TYR A 129 -2.74 -1.47 -25.13
CA TYR A 129 -3.85 -2.33 -24.78
C TYR A 129 -5.18 -1.60 -24.94
N GLU A 130 -6.23 -2.37 -25.17
CA GLU A 130 -7.60 -1.91 -24.98
C GLU A 130 -8.22 -2.71 -23.84
N GLY A 131 -8.98 -2.04 -22.97
CA GLY A 131 -9.63 -2.74 -21.87
C GLY A 131 -10.10 -1.84 -20.77
N LYS A 132 -10.14 -2.43 -19.56
CA LYS A 132 -10.71 -1.81 -18.37
C LYS A 132 -9.69 -1.81 -17.24
N ILE A 133 -9.59 -0.67 -16.56
CA ILE A 133 -8.79 -0.53 -15.35
C ILE A 133 -9.61 0.12 -14.25
N ILE A 134 -9.49 -0.42 -13.03
CA ILE A 134 -9.95 0.23 -11.81
C ILE A 134 -8.74 0.47 -10.92
N TYR A 135 -8.55 1.70 -10.50
CA TYR A 135 -7.40 2.06 -9.68
C TYR A 135 -7.78 3.02 -8.55
N ALA A 136 -7.05 2.92 -7.44
CA ALA A 136 -7.15 3.80 -6.29
C ALA A 136 -6.03 4.84 -6.36
N GLN A 137 -6.39 6.12 -6.32
CA GLN A 137 -5.46 7.22 -6.59
C GLN A 137 -4.46 7.46 -5.46
N HIS A 138 -4.91 7.51 -4.20
CA HIS A 138 -4.03 7.83 -3.07
C HIS A 138 -3.10 6.66 -2.71
N VAL A 139 -3.61 5.43 -2.78
CA VAL A 139 -2.76 4.22 -2.62
C VAL A 139 -1.87 4.02 -3.84
N ALA A 140 -2.25 4.61 -4.98
CA ALA A 140 -1.60 4.39 -6.27
C ALA A 140 -1.53 2.89 -6.61
N GLN A 141 -2.67 2.20 -6.58
CA GLN A 141 -2.75 0.76 -6.79
C GLN A 141 -3.84 0.40 -7.80
N VAL A 142 -3.50 -0.52 -8.69
CA VAL A 142 -4.47 -1.16 -9.59
C VAL A 142 -5.29 -2.15 -8.78
N LEU A 143 -6.61 -2.01 -8.81
CA LEU A 143 -7.56 -2.89 -8.13
C LEU A 143 -8.13 -3.94 -9.08
N TYR A 144 -8.25 -3.61 -10.35
CA TYR A 144 -8.74 -4.50 -11.40
C TYR A 144 -8.13 -4.09 -12.73
N LEU A 145 -7.72 -5.07 -13.51
CA LEU A 145 -7.18 -4.88 -14.85
C LEU A 145 -7.69 -6.00 -15.76
N ASP A 146 -8.36 -5.63 -16.83
CA ASP A 146 -8.81 -6.52 -17.89
C ASP A 146 -8.44 -5.86 -19.21
N ILE A 147 -7.31 -6.30 -19.78
CA ILE A 147 -6.70 -5.69 -20.96
C ILE A 147 -6.40 -6.73 -22.02
N GLN A 148 -6.58 -6.34 -23.26
CA GLN A 148 -6.20 -7.13 -24.43
C GLN A 148 -5.16 -6.35 -25.23
N GLU A 149 -4.10 -7.04 -25.66
CA GLU A 149 -3.05 -6.42 -26.46
C GLU A 149 -3.65 -5.95 -27.79
N THR A 150 -3.48 -4.67 -28.08
CA THR A 150 -3.92 -4.12 -29.35
C THR A 150 -3.02 -4.68 -30.46
N GLN A 151 -3.54 -5.58 -31.28
CA GLN A 151 -2.83 -6.03 -32.48
C GLN A 151 -2.64 -4.82 -33.38
N LEU A 152 -1.43 -4.27 -33.41
CA LEU A 152 -1.04 -3.31 -34.42
C LEU A 152 -1.10 -4.06 -35.77
N ASP A 153 -2.12 -3.73 -36.56
CA ASP A 153 -2.15 -4.15 -37.97
C ASP A 153 -0.80 -3.76 -38.62
N LYS A 154 -0.10 -4.80 -39.08
CA LYS A 154 1.16 -4.67 -39.84
C LYS A 154 0.91 -4.18 -41.22
#